data_07ccaa867646908a776a3b6292892630
#
_entry.id   07ccaa867646908a776a3b6292892630
#
_cell.length_a   1.000
_cell.length_b   1.000
_cell.length_c   1.000
_cell.angle_alpha   90.00
_cell.angle_beta   90.00
_cell.angle_gamma   90.00
#
_symmetry.space_group_name_H-M   'P 1'
#
loop_
_entity.id
_entity.type
_entity.pdbx_description
1 polymer ?
#
loop_
_entity_poly.entity_id
_entity_poly.type
_entity_poly.pdbx_seq_one_letter_code
_entity_poly.pdbx_strand_id
1 'polypeptide(L)'
;RVWKPLLPEEFVSSFDPLWQTLARQLGETRNWDVFVGDTLPAIAAAFPAGGEVDRLSHYARRRCTINRQAARSALKSVDYSRLLLEFTAAVLALPVEGEARRVDAFAPRCLDKRAKQVRRLADEALQGDATARHSLRVAYKRLRYALEFFAPLFPGELLRHYHVAASGLQELLGRLNDLAVATELISEALPGEHGDVLRCWLAGQTDSL
;
A
#
# COMPACT_ATOMS: atom_id res chain seq x y z
N ARG A 1 12.43 -5.79 0.48
CA ARG A 1 12.62 -4.76 -0.58
C ARG A 1 13.77 -3.81 -0.30
N VAL A 2 14.05 -3.45 0.96
CA VAL A 2 15.22 -2.60 1.32
C VAL A 2 16.53 -3.33 1.00
N TRP A 3 16.62 -4.57 1.42
CA TRP A 3 17.81 -5.42 1.29
C TRP A 3 17.95 -6.14 -0.06
N LYS A 4 16.92 -6.10 -0.93
CA LYS A 4 16.91 -6.82 -2.21
C LYS A 4 18.21 -6.67 -3.03
N PRO A 5 18.84 -5.48 -3.11
CA PRO A 5 20.10 -5.33 -3.86
C PRO A 5 21.33 -6.02 -3.25
N LEU A 6 21.20 -6.51 -2.01
CA LEU A 6 22.28 -7.15 -1.26
C LEU A 6 22.06 -8.67 -1.10
N LEU A 7 20.89 -9.16 -1.51
CA LEU A 7 20.53 -10.57 -1.37
C LEU A 7 20.88 -11.33 -2.65
N PRO A 8 21.23 -12.62 -2.55
CA PRO A 8 21.43 -13.50 -3.71
C PRO A 8 20.19 -13.50 -4.60
N GLU A 9 20.38 -13.55 -5.91
CA GLU A 9 19.28 -13.55 -6.88
C GLU A 9 18.36 -14.75 -6.69
N GLU A 10 18.92 -15.92 -6.40
CA GLU A 10 18.17 -17.13 -6.10
C GLU A 10 17.26 -16.97 -4.88
N PHE A 11 17.74 -16.35 -3.81
CA PHE A 11 16.92 -16.03 -2.63
C PHE A 11 15.75 -15.12 -2.99
N VAL A 12 16.01 -14.09 -3.77
CA VAL A 12 14.99 -13.12 -4.18
C VAL A 12 13.94 -13.77 -5.10
N SER A 13 14.37 -14.55 -6.09
CA SER A 13 13.47 -15.22 -7.03
C SER A 13 12.59 -16.27 -6.35
N SER A 14 13.10 -16.95 -5.34
CA SER A 14 12.34 -17.95 -4.58
C SER A 14 11.26 -17.36 -3.70
N PHE A 15 11.53 -16.25 -3.02
CA PHE A 15 10.63 -15.73 -1.97
C PHE A 15 9.82 -14.48 -2.36
N ASP A 16 10.34 -13.60 -3.24
CA ASP A 16 9.64 -12.35 -3.58
C ASP A 16 8.25 -12.58 -4.21
N PRO A 17 8.03 -13.55 -5.13
CA PRO A 17 6.71 -13.84 -5.69
C PRO A 17 5.71 -14.34 -4.64
N LEU A 18 6.16 -15.18 -3.70
CA LEU A 18 5.30 -15.74 -2.65
C LEU A 18 4.80 -14.65 -1.69
N TRP A 19 5.71 -13.80 -1.24
CA TRP A 19 5.37 -12.63 -0.42
C TRP A 19 4.50 -11.62 -1.15
N GLN A 20 4.72 -11.41 -2.46
CA GLN A 20 3.87 -10.52 -3.26
C GLN A 20 2.44 -11.06 -3.40
N THR A 21 2.28 -12.36 -3.57
CA THR A 21 0.96 -13.00 -3.67
C THR A 21 0.17 -12.83 -2.37
N LEU A 22 0.81 -13.10 -1.22
CA LEU A 22 0.19 -12.87 0.08
C LEU A 22 -0.16 -11.39 0.30
N ALA A 23 0.79 -10.49 0.00
CA ALA A 23 0.58 -9.05 0.16
C ALA A 23 -0.57 -8.51 -0.70
N ARG A 24 -0.75 -9.03 -1.92
CA ARG A 24 -1.87 -8.67 -2.79
C ARG A 24 -3.20 -9.10 -2.17
N GLN A 25 -3.31 -10.35 -1.71
CA GLN A 25 -4.53 -10.87 -1.08
C GLN A 25 -4.92 -10.08 0.18
N LEU A 26 -3.93 -9.75 1.02
CA LEU A 26 -4.16 -8.92 2.20
C LEU A 26 -4.51 -7.48 1.82
N GLY A 27 -3.93 -6.98 0.72
CA GLY A 27 -4.24 -5.66 0.16
C GLY A 27 -5.68 -5.54 -0.31
N GLU A 28 -6.19 -6.55 -1.03
CA GLU A 28 -7.59 -6.62 -1.44
C GLU A 28 -8.54 -6.64 -0.24
N THR A 29 -8.22 -7.42 0.78
CA THR A 29 -9.00 -7.44 2.03
C THR A 29 -9.04 -6.05 2.66
N ARG A 30 -7.89 -5.37 2.77
CA ARG A 30 -7.80 -4.03 3.32
C ARG A 30 -8.59 -3.01 2.51
N ASN A 31 -8.57 -3.10 1.18
CA ASN A 31 -9.31 -2.17 0.30
C ASN A 31 -10.82 -2.23 0.62
N TRP A 32 -11.39 -3.44 0.73
CA TRP A 32 -12.79 -3.61 1.12
C TRP A 32 -13.06 -3.18 2.55
N ASP A 33 -12.13 -3.40 3.49
CA ASP A 33 -12.27 -2.96 4.88
C ASP A 33 -12.34 -1.43 4.98
N VAL A 34 -11.44 -0.72 4.31
CA VAL A 34 -11.42 0.75 4.26
C VAL A 34 -12.67 1.28 3.55
N PHE A 35 -13.06 0.66 2.43
CA PHE A 35 -14.25 1.07 1.71
C PHE A 35 -15.53 0.96 2.58
N VAL A 36 -15.71 -0.15 3.27
CA VAL A 36 -16.89 -0.38 4.13
C VAL A 36 -16.83 0.47 5.40
N GLY A 37 -15.64 0.70 5.95
CA GLY A 37 -15.46 1.46 7.19
C GLY A 37 -15.52 2.96 7.04
N ASP A 38 -14.95 3.49 5.96
CA ASP A 38 -14.72 4.92 5.80
C ASP A 38 -15.52 5.53 4.64
N THR A 39 -15.42 4.93 3.44
CA THR A 39 -16.02 5.53 2.23
C THR A 39 -17.52 5.30 2.14
N LEU A 40 -17.98 4.08 2.41
CA LEU A 40 -19.40 3.73 2.29
C LEU A 40 -20.31 4.52 3.24
N PRO A 41 -19.95 4.79 4.50
CA PRO A 41 -20.74 5.66 5.37
C PRO A 41 -20.86 7.09 4.83
N ALA A 42 -19.79 7.64 4.24
CA ALA A 42 -19.83 8.98 3.63
C ALA A 42 -20.75 9.02 2.39
N ILE A 43 -20.72 7.98 1.54
CA ILE A 43 -21.65 7.83 0.42
C ILE A 43 -23.09 7.74 0.93
N ALA A 44 -23.38 6.90 1.93
CA ALA A 44 -24.71 6.73 2.47
C ALA A 44 -25.27 8.03 3.09
N ALA A 45 -24.43 8.84 3.71
CA ALA A 45 -24.80 10.14 4.22
C ALA A 45 -25.12 11.16 3.10
N ALA A 46 -24.37 11.12 1.99
CA ALA A 46 -24.59 11.98 0.84
C ALA A 46 -25.84 11.58 0.00
N PHE A 47 -26.20 10.29 0.02
CA PHE A 47 -27.29 9.73 -0.79
C PHE A 47 -28.27 8.90 0.07
N PRO A 48 -29.02 9.52 1.00
CA PRO A 48 -29.79 8.79 2.01
C PRO A 48 -31.01 8.01 1.46
N ALA A 49 -31.45 8.27 0.23
CA ALA A 49 -32.63 7.65 -0.36
C ALA A 49 -32.34 6.82 -1.63
N GLY A 50 -31.13 6.32 -1.80
CA GLY A 50 -30.70 5.66 -3.03
C GLY A 50 -30.72 4.13 -2.96
N GLY A 51 -31.61 3.45 -3.70
CA GLY A 51 -31.59 1.97 -3.85
C GLY A 51 -30.26 1.45 -4.42
N GLU A 52 -29.47 2.28 -5.07
CA GLU A 52 -28.09 1.96 -5.52
C GLU A 52 -27.12 1.90 -4.37
N VAL A 53 -27.27 2.76 -3.36
CA VAL A 53 -26.44 2.75 -2.15
C VAL A 53 -26.73 1.50 -1.34
N ASP A 54 -27.97 1.05 -1.28
CA ASP A 54 -28.34 -0.21 -0.59
C ASP A 54 -27.73 -1.42 -1.29
N ARG A 55 -27.80 -1.47 -2.63
CA ARG A 55 -27.16 -2.52 -3.44
C ARG A 55 -25.64 -2.52 -3.24
N LEU A 56 -25.02 -1.35 -3.30
CA LEU A 56 -23.59 -1.17 -3.06
C LEU A 56 -23.21 -1.64 -1.66
N SER A 57 -23.99 -1.25 -0.64
CA SER A 57 -23.76 -1.62 0.76
C SER A 57 -23.82 -3.14 0.96
N HIS A 58 -24.83 -3.78 0.39
CA HIS A 58 -24.98 -5.23 0.45
C HIS A 58 -23.80 -5.95 -0.23
N TYR A 59 -23.46 -5.53 -1.44
CA TYR A 59 -22.34 -6.09 -2.18
C TYR A 59 -21.02 -5.92 -1.43
N ALA A 60 -20.70 -4.69 -1.01
CA ALA A 60 -19.46 -4.37 -0.32
C ALA A 60 -19.27 -5.16 0.98
N ARG A 61 -20.29 -5.25 1.81
CA ARG A 61 -20.25 -6.04 3.06
C ARG A 61 -20.03 -7.52 2.79
N ARG A 62 -20.66 -8.07 1.75
CA ARG A 62 -20.46 -9.45 1.31
C ARG A 62 -19.03 -9.68 0.84
N ARG A 63 -18.49 -8.79 -0.02
CA ARG A 63 -17.10 -8.86 -0.50
C ARG A 63 -16.10 -8.76 0.66
N CYS A 64 -16.31 -7.83 1.58
CA CYS A 64 -15.51 -7.69 2.78
C CYS A 64 -15.44 -9.00 3.59
N THR A 65 -16.59 -9.65 3.82
CA THR A 65 -16.66 -10.92 4.54
C THR A 65 -15.90 -12.03 3.81
N ILE A 66 -16.11 -12.18 2.50
CA ILE A 66 -15.41 -13.18 1.67
C ILE A 66 -13.89 -12.97 1.70
N ASN A 67 -13.42 -11.73 1.49
CA ASN A 67 -12.00 -11.43 1.48
C ASN A 67 -11.35 -11.64 2.87
N ARG A 68 -12.03 -11.26 3.96
CA ARG A 68 -11.55 -11.53 5.32
C ARG A 68 -11.42 -13.02 5.60
N GLN A 69 -12.39 -13.83 5.13
CA GLN A 69 -12.34 -15.28 5.30
C GLN A 69 -11.18 -15.88 4.47
N ALA A 70 -10.99 -15.44 3.21
CA ALA A 70 -9.90 -15.88 2.36
C ALA A 70 -8.53 -15.53 2.97
N ALA A 71 -8.37 -14.29 3.47
CA ALA A 71 -7.15 -13.88 4.15
C ALA A 71 -6.85 -14.71 5.41
N ARG A 72 -7.89 -14.96 6.24
CA ARG A 72 -7.75 -15.83 7.42
C ARG A 72 -7.36 -17.26 7.05
N SER A 73 -7.96 -17.82 5.99
CA SER A 73 -7.64 -19.15 5.51
C SER A 73 -6.20 -19.23 4.99
N ALA A 74 -5.76 -18.23 4.22
CA ALA A 74 -4.39 -18.16 3.72
C ALA A 74 -3.37 -18.11 4.87
N LEU A 75 -3.59 -17.26 5.88
CA LEU A 75 -2.71 -17.12 7.03
C LEU A 75 -2.71 -18.34 7.98
N LYS A 76 -3.72 -19.20 7.89
CA LYS A 76 -3.81 -20.46 8.65
C LYS A 76 -3.37 -21.68 7.83
N SER A 77 -3.01 -21.49 6.58
CA SER A 77 -2.63 -22.59 5.68
C SER A 77 -1.26 -23.20 6.04
N VAL A 78 -1.09 -24.45 5.68
CA VAL A 78 0.21 -25.13 5.75
C VAL A 78 1.24 -24.42 4.87
N ASP A 79 0.81 -23.88 3.73
CA ASP A 79 1.70 -23.19 2.78
C ASP A 79 2.26 -21.89 3.37
N TYR A 80 1.44 -21.14 4.13
CA TYR A 80 1.94 -19.97 4.85
C TYR A 80 2.95 -20.35 5.94
N SER A 81 2.67 -21.40 6.70
CA SER A 81 3.61 -21.89 7.73
C SER A 81 4.91 -22.38 7.11
N ARG A 82 4.81 -23.11 5.99
CA ARG A 82 5.97 -23.55 5.21
C ARG A 82 6.78 -22.37 4.69
N LEU A 83 6.11 -21.36 4.07
CA LEU A 83 6.77 -20.15 3.60
C LEU A 83 7.56 -19.44 4.71
N LEU A 84 6.98 -19.31 5.91
CA LEU A 84 7.65 -18.69 7.05
C LEU A 84 8.89 -19.49 7.48
N LEU A 85 8.77 -20.82 7.59
CA LEU A 85 9.88 -21.68 8.02
C LEU A 85 10.99 -21.70 6.98
N GLU A 86 10.68 -21.89 5.70
CA GLU A 86 11.64 -21.91 4.60
C GLU A 86 12.33 -20.56 4.44
N PHE A 87 11.59 -19.45 4.52
CA PHE A 87 12.16 -18.10 4.49
C PHE A 87 13.11 -17.86 5.67
N THR A 88 12.70 -18.26 6.88
CA THR A 88 13.53 -18.10 8.08
C THR A 88 14.81 -18.94 7.97
N ALA A 89 14.69 -20.20 7.56
CA ALA A 89 15.85 -21.07 7.35
C ALA A 89 16.81 -20.51 6.29
N ALA A 90 16.26 -20.01 5.17
CA ALA A 90 17.05 -19.41 4.11
C ALA A 90 17.76 -18.11 4.57
N VAL A 91 17.11 -17.29 5.40
CA VAL A 91 17.75 -16.10 5.99
C VAL A 91 18.90 -16.49 6.90
N LEU A 92 18.71 -17.51 7.74
CA LEU A 92 19.76 -18.00 8.64
C LEU A 92 20.94 -18.68 7.89
N ALA A 93 20.68 -19.21 6.72
CA ALA A 93 21.69 -19.82 5.85
C ALA A 93 22.42 -18.82 4.94
N LEU A 94 22.03 -17.54 4.95
CA LEU A 94 22.74 -16.54 4.16
C LEU A 94 24.21 -16.46 4.60
N PRO A 95 25.16 -16.44 3.65
CA PRO A 95 26.57 -16.37 3.99
C PRO A 95 26.86 -15.07 4.72
N VAL A 96 27.49 -15.21 5.89
CA VAL A 96 27.98 -14.06 6.68
C VAL A 96 29.34 -13.59 6.15
N GLU A 97 29.98 -14.42 5.29
CA GLU A 97 31.27 -14.17 4.69
C GLU A 97 31.15 -13.30 3.43
N GLY A 98 31.82 -12.21 3.41
CA GLY A 98 31.91 -11.22 2.36
C GLY A 98 32.36 -9.89 2.98
N GLU A 99 32.75 -8.93 2.17
CA GLU A 99 32.92 -7.55 2.65
C GLU A 99 31.60 -7.14 3.32
N ALA A 100 31.54 -7.24 4.64
CA ALA A 100 30.40 -6.81 5.44
C ALA A 100 30.12 -5.34 5.07
N ARG A 101 29.18 -5.13 4.15
CA ARG A 101 28.78 -3.77 3.79
C ARG A 101 28.15 -3.18 5.05
N ARG A 102 28.88 -2.30 5.66
CA ARG A 102 28.46 -1.63 6.89
C ARG A 102 27.11 -0.97 6.65
N VAL A 103 26.16 -1.23 7.53
CA VAL A 103 24.79 -0.70 7.43
C VAL A 103 24.79 0.83 7.42
N ASP A 104 25.70 1.45 8.17
CA ASP A 104 25.90 2.89 8.25
C ASP A 104 26.34 3.50 6.90
N ALA A 105 27.07 2.75 6.07
CA ALA A 105 27.45 3.17 4.72
C ALA A 105 26.35 2.87 3.68
N PHE A 106 25.54 1.82 3.91
CA PHE A 106 24.45 1.44 3.01
C PHE A 106 23.20 2.32 3.19
N ALA A 107 22.83 2.63 4.44
CA ALA A 107 21.61 3.33 4.76
C ALA A 107 21.49 4.70 4.07
N PRO A 108 22.50 5.61 4.12
CA PRO A 108 22.42 6.90 3.45
C PRO A 108 22.22 6.76 1.94
N ARG A 109 22.93 5.84 1.28
CA ARG A 109 22.81 5.60 -0.17
C ARG A 109 21.42 5.08 -0.54
N CYS A 110 20.87 4.17 0.28
CA CYS A 110 19.52 3.63 0.09
C CYS A 110 18.47 4.72 0.22
N LEU A 111 18.58 5.58 1.24
CA LEU A 111 17.67 6.69 1.49
C LEU A 111 17.76 7.76 0.41
N ASP A 112 18.96 8.16 0.01
CA ASP A 112 19.18 9.16 -1.06
C ASP A 112 18.59 8.69 -2.40
N LYS A 113 18.81 7.43 -2.79
CA LYS A 113 18.21 6.86 -4.00
C LYS A 113 16.68 6.92 -3.95
N ARG A 114 16.06 6.60 -2.80
CA ARG A 114 14.61 6.64 -2.63
C ARG A 114 14.07 8.07 -2.61
N ALA A 115 14.78 8.99 -1.96
CA ALA A 115 14.41 10.40 -1.94
C ALA A 115 14.46 11.04 -3.34
N LYS A 116 15.49 10.70 -4.13
CA LYS A 116 15.58 11.11 -5.54
C LYS A 116 14.41 10.58 -6.37
N GLN A 117 14.03 9.31 -6.15
CA GLN A 117 12.88 8.71 -6.83
C GLN A 117 11.57 9.42 -6.47
N VAL A 118 11.36 9.73 -5.17
CA VAL A 118 10.17 10.46 -4.71
C VAL A 118 10.09 11.84 -5.37
N ARG A 119 11.21 12.61 -5.39
CA ARG A 119 11.23 13.93 -6.04
C ARG A 119 10.86 13.85 -7.51
N ARG A 120 11.49 12.95 -8.28
CA ARG A 120 11.16 12.77 -9.71
C ARG A 120 9.67 12.44 -9.92
N LEU A 121 9.13 11.53 -9.13
CA LEU A 121 7.70 11.14 -9.23
C LEU A 121 6.75 12.25 -8.72
N ALA A 122 7.21 13.12 -7.82
CA ALA A 122 6.42 14.29 -7.40
C ALA A 122 6.24 15.27 -8.57
N ASP A 123 7.31 15.56 -9.31
CA ASP A 123 7.23 16.41 -10.49
C ASP A 123 6.29 15.82 -11.56
N GLU A 124 6.35 14.51 -11.78
CA GLU A 124 5.45 13.80 -12.70
C GLU A 124 3.99 13.83 -12.21
N ALA A 125 3.75 13.71 -10.92
CA ALA A 125 2.40 13.67 -10.33
C ALA A 125 1.70 15.04 -10.32
N LEU A 126 2.43 16.16 -10.34
CA LEU A 126 1.86 17.51 -10.41
C LEU A 126 1.06 17.74 -11.71
N GLN A 127 1.46 17.11 -12.81
CA GLN A 127 0.82 17.22 -14.11
C GLN A 127 0.19 15.90 -14.58
N GLY A 128 0.29 14.85 -13.75
CA GLY A 128 -0.05 13.49 -14.09
C GLY A 128 -1.44 13.06 -13.63
N ASP A 129 -1.81 11.89 -14.12
CA ASP A 129 -3.06 11.19 -13.80
C ASP A 129 -3.01 10.42 -12.46
N ALA A 130 -4.05 9.64 -12.19
CA ALA A 130 -4.13 8.79 -11.01
C ALA A 130 -2.97 7.78 -10.91
N THR A 131 -2.43 7.33 -12.04
CA THR A 131 -1.31 6.37 -12.11
C THR A 131 -0.01 7.00 -11.62
N ALA A 132 0.25 8.25 -12.02
CA ALA A 132 1.41 9.02 -11.56
C ALA A 132 1.33 9.27 -10.04
N ARG A 133 0.16 9.69 -9.53
CA ARG A 133 -0.09 9.87 -8.10
C ARG A 133 0.08 8.56 -7.31
N HIS A 134 -0.43 7.43 -7.83
CA HIS A 134 -0.23 6.12 -7.22
C HIS A 134 1.27 5.74 -7.17
N SER A 135 2.02 6.00 -8.23
CA SER A 135 3.46 5.73 -8.31
C SER A 135 4.23 6.53 -7.26
N LEU A 136 3.90 7.83 -7.11
CA LEU A 136 4.44 8.70 -6.07
C LEU A 136 4.14 8.14 -4.66
N ARG A 137 2.88 7.77 -4.41
CA ARG A 137 2.47 7.19 -3.11
C ARG A 137 3.28 5.94 -2.77
N VAL A 138 3.45 5.02 -3.73
CA VAL A 138 4.21 3.79 -3.52
C VAL A 138 5.69 4.09 -3.24
N ALA A 139 6.29 5.02 -3.96
CA ALA A 139 7.69 5.43 -3.75
C ALA A 139 7.85 6.10 -2.38
N TYR A 140 6.92 6.96 -2.02
CA TYR A 140 6.89 7.64 -0.73
C TYR A 140 6.78 6.66 0.47
N LYS A 141 5.85 5.70 0.41
CA LYS A 141 5.75 4.63 1.41
C LYS A 141 7.07 3.86 1.56
N ARG A 142 7.74 3.56 0.45
CA ARG A 142 9.03 2.85 0.47
C ARG A 142 10.13 3.69 1.14
N LEU A 143 10.14 5.00 0.91
CA LEU A 143 11.07 5.91 1.57
C LEU A 143 10.79 5.96 3.07
N ARG A 144 9.53 6.14 3.47
CA ARG A 144 9.13 6.18 4.87
C ARG A 144 9.54 4.92 5.63
N TYR A 145 9.22 3.74 5.11
CA TYR A 145 9.60 2.48 5.76
C TYR A 145 11.12 2.29 5.83
N ALA A 146 11.86 2.77 4.83
CA ALA A 146 13.32 2.73 4.90
C ALA A 146 13.86 3.68 5.97
N LEU A 147 13.28 4.85 6.15
CA LEU A 147 13.64 5.80 7.21
C LEU A 147 13.32 5.23 8.60
N GLU A 148 12.13 4.67 8.80
CA GLU A 148 11.75 4.00 10.04
C GLU A 148 12.71 2.85 10.37
N PHE A 149 13.06 2.06 9.35
CA PHE A 149 13.99 0.93 9.50
C PHE A 149 15.41 1.37 9.90
N PHE A 150 15.90 2.44 9.28
CA PHE A 150 17.25 2.97 9.57
C PHE A 150 17.26 4.03 10.68
N ALA A 151 16.12 4.32 11.30
CA ALA A 151 16.01 5.36 12.34
C ALA A 151 17.09 5.30 13.42
N PRO A 152 17.48 4.11 13.96
CA PRO A 152 18.52 4.04 14.97
C PRO A 152 19.91 4.52 14.55
N LEU A 153 20.13 4.70 13.23
CA LEU A 153 21.43 5.14 12.69
C LEU A 153 21.55 6.65 12.54
N PHE A 154 20.47 7.40 12.79
CA PHE A 154 20.41 8.85 12.54
C PHE A 154 20.00 9.61 13.80
N PRO A 155 20.43 10.90 13.95
CA PRO A 155 20.01 11.74 15.04
C PRO A 155 18.49 11.92 15.08
N GLY A 156 17.88 11.74 16.25
CA GLY A 156 16.42 11.76 16.43
C GLY A 156 15.73 13.06 16.05
N GLU A 157 16.44 14.21 16.14
CA GLU A 157 15.90 15.52 15.71
C GLU A 157 15.66 15.59 14.21
N LEU A 158 16.60 15.08 13.40
CA LEU A 158 16.49 15.06 11.95
C LEU A 158 15.29 14.24 11.50
N LEU A 159 15.09 13.08 12.13
CA LEU A 159 13.95 12.20 11.87
C LEU A 159 12.61 12.82 12.28
N ARG A 160 12.56 13.54 13.39
CA ARG A 160 11.33 14.20 13.86
C ARG A 160 10.83 15.23 12.87
N HIS A 161 11.71 16.12 12.39
CA HIS A 161 11.36 17.11 11.37
C HIS A 161 10.85 16.45 10.09
N TYR A 162 11.51 15.36 9.66
CA TYR A 162 11.07 14.60 8.50
C TYR A 162 9.69 13.97 8.73
N HIS A 163 9.45 13.34 9.87
CA HIS A 163 8.17 12.71 10.18
C HIS A 163 6.99 13.69 10.18
N VAL A 164 7.18 14.89 10.74
CA VAL A 164 6.14 15.92 10.75
C VAL A 164 5.80 16.38 9.32
N ALA A 165 6.82 16.70 8.51
CA ALA A 165 6.60 17.12 7.12
C ALA A 165 6.01 16.00 6.25
N ALA A 166 6.41 14.76 6.54
CA ALA A 166 6.00 13.59 5.81
C ALA A 166 4.56 13.13 6.12
N SER A 167 4.05 13.39 7.31
CA SER A 167 2.71 12.91 7.73
C SER A 167 1.59 13.51 6.88
N GLY A 168 1.62 14.82 6.63
CA GLY A 168 0.59 15.51 5.84
C GLY A 168 0.54 15.02 4.39
N LEU A 169 1.70 14.86 3.75
CA LEU A 169 1.77 14.32 2.38
C LEU A 169 1.28 12.86 2.33
N GLN A 170 1.60 12.06 3.34
CA GLN A 170 1.14 10.66 3.40
C GLN A 170 -0.37 10.56 3.55
N GLU A 171 -0.97 11.42 4.39
CA GLU A 171 -2.40 11.47 4.58
C GLU A 171 -3.10 11.85 3.28
N LEU A 172 -2.67 12.91 2.62
CA LEU A 172 -3.19 13.35 1.33
C LEU A 172 -3.10 12.23 0.28
N LEU A 173 -1.91 11.67 0.06
CA LEU A 173 -1.70 10.58 -0.89
C LEU A 173 -2.48 9.31 -0.50
N GLY A 174 -2.71 9.08 0.78
CA GLY A 174 -3.57 8.02 1.31
C GLY A 174 -5.01 8.23 0.88
N ARG A 175 -5.58 9.40 1.16
CA ARG A 175 -6.96 9.77 0.80
C ARG A 175 -7.20 9.69 -0.71
N LEU A 176 -6.30 10.25 -1.52
CA LEU A 176 -6.38 10.18 -2.99
C LEU A 176 -6.41 8.74 -3.50
N ASN A 177 -5.57 7.86 -2.93
CA ASN A 177 -5.58 6.45 -3.29
C ASN A 177 -6.87 5.73 -2.85
N ASP A 178 -7.38 6.04 -1.66
CA ASP A 178 -8.58 5.39 -1.13
C ASP A 178 -9.82 5.81 -1.96
N LEU A 179 -9.87 7.05 -2.47
CA LEU A 179 -10.88 7.51 -3.42
C LEU A 179 -10.74 6.81 -4.80
N ALA A 180 -9.52 6.65 -5.31
CA ALA A 180 -9.28 5.93 -6.56
C ALA A 180 -9.71 4.46 -6.46
N VAL A 181 -9.31 3.77 -5.37
CA VAL A 181 -9.74 2.39 -5.09
C VAL A 181 -11.26 2.32 -4.92
N ALA A 182 -11.87 3.27 -4.22
CA ALA A 182 -13.32 3.30 -4.05
C ALA A 182 -14.05 3.40 -5.39
N THR A 183 -13.53 4.19 -6.34
CA THR A 183 -14.08 4.30 -7.70
C THR A 183 -14.03 2.95 -8.43
N GLU A 184 -12.93 2.21 -8.32
CA GLU A 184 -12.80 0.86 -8.87
C GLU A 184 -13.79 -0.13 -8.23
N LEU A 185 -13.93 -0.11 -6.89
CA LEU A 185 -14.83 -0.98 -6.16
C LEU A 185 -16.31 -0.68 -6.45
N ILE A 186 -16.67 0.59 -6.66
CA ILE A 186 -18.02 0.96 -7.11
C ILE A 186 -18.26 0.44 -8.53
N SER A 187 -17.28 0.53 -9.42
CA SER A 187 -17.39 0.02 -10.78
C SER A 187 -17.55 -1.51 -10.82
N GLU A 188 -16.92 -2.23 -9.89
CA GLU A 188 -17.10 -3.67 -9.69
C GLU A 188 -18.52 -3.99 -9.18
N ALA A 189 -19.00 -3.22 -8.19
CA ALA A 189 -20.29 -3.46 -7.52
C ALA A 189 -21.50 -3.02 -8.36
N LEU A 190 -21.39 -1.92 -9.08
CA LEU A 190 -22.42 -1.25 -9.85
C LEU A 190 -21.88 -0.93 -11.26
N PRO A 191 -21.81 -1.92 -12.16
CA PRO A 191 -21.33 -1.70 -13.53
C PRO A 191 -22.29 -0.84 -14.35
N GLY A 192 -21.76 -0.15 -15.34
CA GLY A 192 -22.52 0.75 -16.23
C GLY A 192 -22.99 2.02 -15.52
N GLU A 193 -24.12 2.56 -15.96
CA GLU A 193 -24.64 3.85 -15.52
C GLU A 193 -25.11 3.88 -14.05
N HIS A 194 -25.39 2.72 -13.46
CA HIS A 194 -25.88 2.62 -12.07
C HIS A 194 -24.93 3.16 -11.02
N GLY A 195 -23.65 3.21 -11.31
CA GLY A 195 -22.63 3.75 -10.39
C GLY A 195 -22.14 5.15 -10.75
N ASP A 196 -22.59 5.76 -11.87
CA ASP A 196 -22.03 7.01 -12.39
C ASP A 196 -22.17 8.17 -11.42
N VAL A 197 -23.32 8.33 -10.79
CA VAL A 197 -23.55 9.41 -9.83
C VAL A 197 -22.57 9.30 -8.64
N LEU A 198 -22.36 8.08 -8.16
CA LEU A 198 -21.45 7.84 -7.04
C LEU A 198 -19.99 8.07 -7.44
N ARG A 199 -19.59 7.65 -8.64
CA ARG A 199 -18.26 7.91 -9.19
C ARG A 199 -18.02 9.41 -9.42
N CYS A 200 -18.99 10.14 -9.95
CA CYS A 200 -18.90 11.59 -10.11
C CYS A 200 -18.77 12.29 -8.76
N TRP A 201 -19.50 11.85 -7.75
CA TRP A 201 -19.37 12.39 -6.40
C TRP A 201 -17.97 12.16 -5.81
N LEU A 202 -17.40 10.94 -5.96
CA LEU A 202 -16.03 10.66 -5.54
C LEU A 202 -14.98 11.49 -6.29
N ALA A 203 -15.19 11.74 -7.60
CA ALA A 203 -14.31 12.62 -8.37
C ALA A 203 -14.32 14.04 -7.80
N GLY A 204 -15.49 14.60 -7.45
CA GLY A 204 -15.59 15.89 -6.78
C GLY A 204 -14.89 15.93 -5.41
N GLN A 205 -14.86 14.82 -4.66
CA GLN A 205 -14.08 14.72 -3.43
C GLN A 205 -12.56 14.73 -3.72
N THR A 206 -12.13 14.19 -4.84
CA THR A 206 -10.72 14.22 -5.27
C THR A 206 -10.26 15.63 -5.62
N ASP A 207 -11.11 16.41 -6.32
CA ASP A 207 -10.81 17.78 -6.73
C ASP A 207 -10.77 18.78 -5.56
N SER A 208 -11.38 18.42 -4.44
CA SER A 208 -11.42 19.23 -3.22
C SER A 208 -10.23 18.99 -2.27
N LEU A 209 -9.35 18.06 -2.57
CA LEU A 209 -8.15 17.74 -1.77
C LEU A 209 -6.90 18.45 -2.27
#